data_e4018a9f2d948d377660845d080ec2e6
#
_entry.id   e4018a9f2d948d377660845d080ec2e6
#
_cell.length_a   1.000
_cell.length_b   1.000
_cell.length_c   1.000
_cell.angle_alpha   90.00
_cell.angle_beta   90.00
_cell.angle_gamma   90.00
#
_symmetry.space_group_name_H-M   'P 1'
#
loop_
_entity.id
_entity.type
_entity.pdbx_description
1 polymer ?
#
loop_
_entity_poly.entity_id
_entity_poly.type
_entity_poly.pdbx_seq_one_letter_code
_entity_poly.pdbx_strand_id
1 'polypeptide(L)'
;VFVGGSLAKGTLVRKDIYDIDIFVRFDKCYNNKKISDLLGRLLKKTTPKNNIRKIHGSRDYYQFVKENILIEIIPVLKIKKPTEAVNVTDLSYFHVNYIVKKIIKNNNLINEIRLAKTFAYAQNCYGAESYINGFSGYALELLICHYKTFLNFIKAIVDLNLKNKLIIDDERLYEDKNILSELNKSKING
;
A
#
# COMPACT_ATOMS: atom_id res chain seq x y z
N VAL A 1 -15.27 -8.00 -3.69
CA VAL A 1 -14.52 -7.76 -2.45
C VAL A 1 -13.25 -8.58 -2.50
N PHE A 2 -12.14 -8.08 -1.95
CA PHE A 2 -10.91 -8.84 -1.73
C PHE A 2 -10.18 -8.36 -0.47
N VAL A 3 -9.40 -9.24 0.12
CA VAL A 3 -8.48 -8.89 1.21
C VAL A 3 -7.19 -8.38 0.59
N GLY A 4 -6.69 -7.28 1.11
CA GLY A 4 -5.46 -6.65 0.66
C GLY A 4 -4.39 -6.54 1.75
N GLY A 5 -3.60 -5.49 1.66
CA GLY A 5 -2.60 -5.16 2.67
C GLY A 5 -1.54 -6.24 2.90
N SER A 6 -0.96 -6.21 4.08
CA SER A 6 0.10 -7.15 4.47
C SER A 6 -0.42 -8.56 4.73
N LEU A 7 -1.69 -8.71 5.14
CA LEU A 7 -2.31 -10.01 5.36
C LEU A 7 -2.37 -10.81 4.06
N ALA A 8 -2.89 -10.21 2.98
CA ALA A 8 -3.01 -10.90 1.68
C ALA A 8 -1.67 -11.30 1.07
N LYS A 9 -0.60 -10.61 1.43
CA LYS A 9 0.77 -10.85 0.94
C LYS A 9 1.58 -11.79 1.84
N GLY A 10 1.04 -12.18 3.00
CA GLY A 10 1.76 -12.98 4.00
C GLY A 10 2.91 -12.21 4.67
N THR A 11 2.94 -10.87 4.57
CA THR A 11 4.01 -10.01 5.10
C THR A 11 3.62 -9.29 6.38
N LEU A 12 2.58 -9.77 7.06
CA LEU A 12 2.12 -9.24 8.33
C LEU A 12 3.20 -9.43 9.41
N VAL A 13 3.45 -8.39 10.20
CA VAL A 13 4.33 -8.44 11.37
C VAL A 13 3.50 -8.46 12.66
N ARG A 14 4.06 -9.04 13.73
CA ARG A 14 3.41 -9.08 15.04
C ARG A 14 3.31 -7.67 15.61
N LYS A 15 2.10 -7.29 16.02
CA LYS A 15 1.76 -6.02 16.67
C LYS A 15 0.72 -6.26 17.75
N ASP A 16 0.49 -5.26 18.60
CA ASP A 16 -0.61 -5.27 19.56
C ASP A 16 -1.98 -5.25 18.87
N ILE A 17 -2.09 -4.51 17.76
CA ILE A 17 -3.27 -4.44 16.90
C ILE A 17 -2.87 -4.86 15.49
N TYR A 18 -3.59 -5.81 14.92
CA TYR A 18 -3.42 -6.28 13.54
C TYR A 18 -4.33 -5.52 12.58
N ASP A 19 -3.75 -5.00 11.50
CA ASP A 19 -4.50 -4.31 10.46
C ASP A 19 -4.97 -5.31 9.39
N ILE A 20 -6.26 -5.30 9.07
CA ILE A 20 -6.86 -6.07 7.98
C ILE A 20 -7.52 -5.13 6.99
N ASP A 21 -6.99 -5.09 5.78
CA ASP A 21 -7.49 -4.27 4.70
C ASP A 21 -8.49 -5.06 3.85
N ILE A 22 -9.73 -4.61 3.79
CA ILE A 22 -10.79 -5.18 2.95
C ILE A 22 -11.17 -4.16 1.89
N PHE A 23 -10.97 -4.50 0.64
CA PHE A 23 -11.29 -3.64 -0.50
C PHE A 23 -12.64 -4.03 -1.11
N VAL A 24 -13.56 -3.07 -1.18
CA VAL A 24 -14.86 -3.23 -1.81
C VAL A 24 -14.81 -2.59 -3.19
N ARG A 25 -14.89 -3.42 -4.23
CA ARG A 25 -14.76 -3.01 -5.63
C ARG A 25 -16.10 -2.57 -6.20
N PHE A 26 -16.18 -1.32 -6.59
CA PHE A 26 -17.30 -0.74 -7.31
C PHE A 26 -17.04 -0.76 -8.82
N ASP A 27 -18.07 -0.93 -9.61
CA ASP A 27 -17.98 -0.79 -11.07
C ASP A 27 -17.66 0.66 -11.45
N LYS A 28 -17.03 0.87 -12.61
CA LYS A 28 -16.65 2.19 -13.11
C LYS A 28 -17.84 3.10 -13.43
N CYS A 29 -19.04 2.54 -13.61
CA CYS A 29 -20.27 3.34 -13.80
C CYS A 29 -20.62 4.15 -12.54
N TYR A 30 -20.12 3.76 -11.36
CA TYR A 30 -20.32 4.55 -10.15
C TYR A 30 -19.37 5.75 -10.08
N ASN A 31 -19.92 6.89 -9.70
CA ASN A 31 -19.14 8.11 -9.53
C ASN A 31 -18.08 7.92 -8.43
N ASN A 32 -16.82 8.14 -8.78
CA ASN A 32 -15.68 8.01 -7.86
C ASN A 32 -15.86 8.78 -6.53
N LYS A 33 -16.42 9.99 -6.58
CA LYS A 33 -16.66 10.81 -5.38
C LYS A 33 -17.78 10.27 -4.49
N LYS A 34 -18.65 9.39 -5.00
CA LYS A 34 -19.82 8.85 -4.27
C LYS A 34 -19.64 7.44 -3.73
N ILE A 35 -18.60 6.70 -4.16
CA ILE A 35 -18.44 5.30 -3.73
C ILE A 35 -18.18 5.14 -2.24
N SER A 36 -17.52 6.11 -1.60
CA SER A 36 -17.34 6.11 -0.14
C SER A 36 -18.68 6.24 0.59
N ASP A 37 -19.54 7.14 0.16
CA ASP A 37 -20.86 7.29 0.78
C ASP A 37 -21.79 6.11 0.49
N LEU A 38 -21.66 5.49 -0.70
CA LEU A 38 -22.36 4.24 -1.04
C LEU A 38 -21.93 3.12 -0.09
N LEU A 39 -20.61 2.96 0.11
CA LEU A 39 -20.07 1.98 1.06
C LEU A 39 -20.60 2.26 2.48
N GLY A 40 -20.58 3.51 2.92
CA GLY A 40 -21.09 3.88 4.24
C GLY A 40 -22.56 3.53 4.45
N ARG A 41 -23.39 3.72 3.42
CA ARG A 41 -24.80 3.30 3.45
C ARG A 41 -24.97 1.78 3.54
N LEU A 42 -24.14 1.01 2.84
CA LEU A 42 -24.14 -0.44 2.90
C LEU A 42 -23.73 -0.92 4.31
N LEU A 43 -22.65 -0.37 4.86
CA LEU A 43 -22.13 -0.75 6.17
C LEU A 43 -23.11 -0.45 7.30
N LYS A 44 -23.83 0.68 7.23
CA LYS A 44 -24.89 1.01 8.20
C LYS A 44 -26.02 -0.03 8.27
N LYS A 45 -26.26 -0.75 7.18
CA LYS A 45 -27.30 -1.82 7.14
C LYS A 45 -26.80 -3.15 7.68
N THR A 46 -25.51 -3.42 7.64
CA THR A 46 -24.93 -4.74 7.93
C THR A 46 -24.16 -4.81 9.24
N THR A 47 -23.78 -3.67 9.81
CA THR A 47 -22.90 -3.62 11.00
C THR A 47 -23.52 -2.74 12.08
N PRO A 48 -23.38 -3.08 13.38
CA PRO A 48 -23.89 -2.27 14.49
C PRO A 48 -23.35 -0.84 14.43
N LYS A 49 -24.24 0.13 14.55
CA LYS A 49 -23.97 1.58 14.30
C LYS A 49 -22.82 2.20 15.11
N ASN A 50 -22.48 1.63 16.26
CA ASN A 50 -21.63 2.29 17.26
C ASN A 50 -20.12 2.04 17.08
N ASN A 51 -19.70 1.19 16.13
CA ASN A 51 -18.29 0.77 16.02
C ASN A 51 -17.59 1.19 14.72
N ILE A 52 -18.32 1.79 13.76
CA ILE A 52 -17.72 2.16 12.48
C ILE A 52 -17.36 3.64 12.46
N ARG A 53 -16.10 3.96 12.18
CA ARG A 53 -15.60 5.32 11.98
C ARG A 53 -15.31 5.55 10.50
N LYS A 54 -15.70 6.71 9.97
CA LYS A 54 -15.29 7.18 8.65
C LYS A 54 -13.97 7.93 8.81
N ILE A 55 -12.97 7.53 8.05
CA ILE A 55 -11.63 8.14 8.07
C ILE A 55 -11.40 8.84 6.73
N HIS A 56 -10.82 10.04 6.81
CA HIS A 56 -10.41 10.81 5.64
C HIS A 56 -9.02 10.39 5.18
N GLY A 57 -8.88 10.14 3.88
CA GLY A 57 -7.63 9.78 3.24
C GLY A 57 -7.65 10.27 1.79
N SER A 58 -6.82 9.72 0.93
CA SER A 58 -6.89 9.97 -0.52
C SER A 58 -8.28 9.63 -1.10
N ARG A 59 -8.94 8.68 -0.49
CA ARG A 59 -10.36 8.37 -0.60
C ARG A 59 -10.85 8.01 0.80
N ASP A 60 -12.03 8.53 1.20
CA ASP A 60 -12.62 8.20 2.49
C ASP A 60 -12.89 6.70 2.59
N TYR A 61 -12.55 6.12 3.73
CA TYR A 61 -12.74 4.71 4.04
C TYR A 61 -13.34 4.53 5.43
N TYR A 62 -13.61 3.30 5.81
CA TYR A 62 -14.25 2.98 7.08
C TYR A 62 -13.39 2.02 7.87
N GLN A 63 -13.33 2.24 9.19
CA GLN A 63 -12.62 1.35 10.09
C GLN A 63 -13.43 1.05 11.34
N PHE A 64 -13.18 -0.10 11.92
CA PHE A 64 -13.64 -0.48 13.26
C PHE A 64 -12.66 -1.46 13.88
N VAL A 65 -12.63 -1.46 15.21
CA VAL A 65 -11.80 -2.38 15.99
C VAL A 65 -12.69 -3.49 16.55
N LYS A 66 -12.25 -4.73 16.41
CA LYS A 66 -12.83 -5.89 17.06
C LYS A 66 -11.71 -6.65 17.75
N GLU A 67 -11.75 -6.68 19.09
CA GLU A 67 -10.66 -7.21 19.91
C GLU A 67 -9.34 -6.48 19.59
N ASN A 68 -8.30 -7.19 19.17
CA ASN A 68 -7.01 -6.64 18.74
C ASN A 68 -6.86 -6.56 17.21
N ILE A 69 -7.98 -6.52 16.48
CA ILE A 69 -7.99 -6.41 15.01
C ILE A 69 -8.61 -5.08 14.61
N LEU A 70 -7.84 -4.25 13.89
CA LEU A 70 -8.34 -3.08 13.18
C LEU A 70 -8.74 -3.52 11.77
N ILE A 71 -10.02 -3.41 11.46
CA ILE A 71 -10.54 -3.74 10.13
C ILE A 71 -10.76 -2.43 9.37
N GLU A 72 -10.10 -2.29 8.24
CA GLU A 72 -10.26 -1.18 7.32
C GLU A 72 -11.05 -1.63 6.10
N ILE A 73 -12.13 -0.92 5.75
CA ILE A 73 -12.96 -1.21 4.59
C ILE A 73 -12.86 -0.05 3.61
N ILE A 74 -12.18 -0.31 2.50
CA ILE A 74 -11.76 0.70 1.55
C ILE A 74 -12.55 0.53 0.25
N PRO A 75 -13.33 1.56 -0.19
CA PRO A 75 -13.99 1.53 -1.49
C PRO A 75 -12.97 1.79 -2.60
N VAL A 76 -12.99 0.98 -3.66
CA VAL A 76 -12.11 1.14 -4.82
C VAL A 76 -12.90 0.91 -6.11
N LEU A 77 -12.44 1.48 -7.22
CA LEU A 77 -12.98 1.18 -8.53
C LEU A 77 -12.41 -0.13 -9.06
N LYS A 78 -13.25 -0.91 -9.73
CA LYS A 78 -12.83 -2.11 -10.46
C LYS A 78 -12.18 -1.70 -11.77
N ILE A 79 -10.86 -1.66 -11.82
CA ILE A 79 -10.06 -1.32 -12.99
C ILE A 79 -9.41 -2.57 -13.59
N LYS A 80 -9.17 -2.56 -14.89
CA LYS A 80 -8.51 -3.65 -15.64
C LYS A 80 -7.01 -3.41 -15.80
N LYS A 81 -6.60 -2.15 -15.87
CA LYS A 81 -5.20 -1.71 -16.06
C LYS A 81 -4.87 -0.62 -15.04
N PRO A 82 -3.62 -0.52 -14.56
CA PRO A 82 -3.20 0.53 -13.63
C PRO A 82 -3.46 1.96 -14.15
N THR A 83 -3.34 2.17 -15.46
CA THR A 83 -3.59 3.46 -16.12
C THR A 83 -5.04 3.96 -16.05
N GLU A 84 -5.97 3.11 -15.62
CA GLU A 84 -7.38 3.44 -15.41
C GLU A 84 -7.69 3.91 -13.99
N ALA A 85 -6.70 3.92 -13.11
CA ALA A 85 -6.88 4.35 -11.72
C ALA A 85 -7.21 5.84 -11.66
N VAL A 86 -8.24 6.18 -10.91
CA VAL A 86 -8.66 7.56 -10.63
C VAL A 86 -8.14 7.99 -9.25
N ASN A 87 -7.83 7.01 -8.40
CA ASN A 87 -7.28 7.22 -7.07
C ASN A 87 -6.21 6.16 -6.79
N VAL A 88 -5.21 6.49 -5.97
CA VAL A 88 -4.14 5.56 -5.62
C VAL A 88 -4.64 4.25 -5.01
N THR A 89 -5.76 4.29 -4.28
CA THR A 89 -6.36 3.09 -3.67
C THR A 89 -6.88 2.09 -4.71
N ASP A 90 -7.21 2.53 -5.94
CA ASP A 90 -7.65 1.65 -7.02
C ASP A 90 -6.53 0.70 -7.47
N LEU A 91 -5.27 1.07 -7.22
CA LEU A 91 -4.07 0.27 -7.52
C LEU A 91 -3.83 -0.87 -6.52
N SER A 92 -4.52 -0.90 -5.39
CA SER A 92 -4.26 -1.86 -4.31
C SER A 92 -4.28 -3.32 -4.76
N TYR A 93 -5.19 -3.68 -5.69
CA TYR A 93 -5.24 -5.02 -6.26
C TYR A 93 -3.95 -5.39 -7.04
N PHE A 94 -3.42 -4.45 -7.80
CA PHE A 94 -2.19 -4.64 -8.57
C PHE A 94 -0.97 -4.70 -7.65
N HIS A 95 -0.92 -3.87 -6.60
CA HIS A 95 0.14 -3.87 -5.59
C HIS A 95 0.22 -5.24 -4.88
N VAL A 96 -0.92 -5.79 -4.46
CA VAL A 96 -0.97 -7.11 -3.83
C VAL A 96 -0.46 -8.19 -4.79
N ASN A 97 -1.01 -8.23 -6.01
CA ASN A 97 -0.62 -9.23 -7.00
C ASN A 97 0.86 -9.15 -7.40
N TYR A 98 1.41 -7.95 -7.50
CA TYR A 98 2.82 -7.75 -7.82
C TYR A 98 3.72 -8.38 -6.76
N ILE A 99 3.51 -8.04 -5.50
CA ILE A 99 4.31 -8.57 -4.39
C ILE A 99 4.12 -10.08 -4.25
N VAL A 100 2.89 -10.58 -4.33
CA VAL A 100 2.61 -12.04 -4.27
C VAL A 100 3.34 -12.80 -5.37
N LYS A 101 3.35 -12.29 -6.61
CA LYS A 101 4.11 -12.89 -7.71
C LYS A 101 5.62 -12.93 -7.43
N LYS A 102 6.19 -11.88 -6.84
CA LYS A 102 7.63 -11.86 -6.45
C LYS A 102 7.90 -12.87 -5.33
N ILE A 103 7.02 -12.98 -4.34
CA ILE A 103 7.12 -13.95 -3.23
C ILE A 103 7.02 -15.39 -3.73
N ILE A 104 6.09 -15.70 -4.64
CA ILE A 104 5.98 -17.05 -5.23
C ILE A 104 7.28 -17.48 -5.90
N LYS A 105 7.98 -16.54 -6.54
CA LYS A 105 9.29 -16.83 -7.17
C LYS A 105 10.42 -16.98 -6.16
N ASN A 106 10.31 -16.34 -5.01
CA ASN A 106 11.32 -16.39 -3.94
C ASN A 106 10.64 -16.24 -2.56
N ASN A 107 10.32 -17.35 -1.94
CA ASN A 107 9.61 -17.40 -0.67
C ASN A 107 10.40 -16.77 0.50
N ASN A 108 11.73 -16.69 0.41
CA ASN A 108 12.56 -16.05 1.43
C ASN A 108 12.24 -14.54 1.58
N LEU A 109 11.68 -13.90 0.55
CA LEU A 109 11.28 -12.50 0.60
C LEU A 109 10.29 -12.20 1.73
N ILE A 110 9.46 -13.15 2.14
CA ILE A 110 8.50 -12.96 3.24
C ILE A 110 9.23 -12.56 4.53
N ASN A 111 10.25 -13.32 4.90
CA ASN A 111 10.99 -13.08 6.14
C ASN A 111 11.84 -11.80 6.05
N GLU A 112 12.45 -11.54 4.90
CA GLU A 112 13.22 -10.33 4.65
C GLU A 112 12.33 -9.07 4.70
N ILE A 113 11.12 -9.12 4.14
CA ILE A 113 10.14 -8.04 4.21
C ILE A 113 9.67 -7.82 5.67
N ARG A 114 9.37 -8.90 6.39
CA ARG A 114 8.99 -8.80 7.80
C ARG A 114 10.11 -8.20 8.64
N LEU A 115 11.36 -8.59 8.41
CA LEU A 115 12.53 -8.03 9.08
C LEU A 115 12.65 -6.53 8.80
N ALA A 116 12.54 -6.11 7.54
CA ALA A 116 12.59 -4.69 7.16
C ALA A 116 11.47 -3.88 7.83
N LYS A 117 10.25 -4.40 7.85
CA LYS A 117 9.11 -3.74 8.51
C LYS A 117 9.31 -3.63 10.02
N THR A 118 9.76 -4.71 10.67
CA THR A 118 10.01 -4.73 12.12
C THR A 118 11.11 -3.73 12.48
N PHE A 119 12.18 -3.68 11.69
CA PHE A 119 13.25 -2.71 11.87
C PHE A 119 12.73 -1.27 11.72
N ALA A 120 11.95 -0.99 10.65
CA ALA A 120 11.40 0.33 10.44
C ALA A 120 10.45 0.77 11.57
N TYR A 121 9.67 -0.15 12.13
CA TYR A 121 8.86 0.10 13.33
C TYR A 121 9.74 0.45 14.53
N ALA A 122 10.77 -0.34 14.80
CA ALA A 122 11.68 -0.13 15.92
C ALA A 122 12.44 1.20 15.83
N GLN A 123 12.68 1.68 14.62
CA GLN A 123 13.38 2.95 14.36
C GLN A 123 12.41 4.15 14.14
N ASN A 124 11.09 3.97 14.38
CA ASN A 124 10.08 5.00 14.18
C ASN A 124 10.08 5.61 12.76
N CYS A 125 10.46 4.85 11.75
CA CYS A 125 10.44 5.25 10.34
C CYS A 125 9.50 4.41 9.48
N TYR A 126 8.52 3.75 10.08
CA TYR A 126 7.45 3.03 9.39
C TYR A 126 6.21 3.92 9.29
N GLY A 127 5.85 4.30 8.09
CA GLY A 127 4.70 5.14 7.75
C GLY A 127 5.08 6.22 6.75
N ALA A 128 4.20 6.48 5.78
CA ALA A 128 4.40 7.49 4.75
C ALA A 128 3.73 8.83 5.10
N GLU A 129 3.13 8.93 6.27
CA GLU A 129 2.49 10.14 6.78
C GLU A 129 3.54 11.26 6.95
N SER A 130 3.12 12.49 6.67
CA SER A 130 4.03 13.65 6.66
C SER A 130 4.74 13.91 7.99
N TYR A 131 4.15 13.49 9.10
CA TYR A 131 4.74 13.63 10.44
C TYR A 131 5.74 12.50 10.77
N ILE A 132 5.71 11.36 10.06
CA ILE A 132 6.70 10.27 10.19
C ILE A 132 7.82 10.44 9.19
N ASN A 133 7.50 10.83 7.94
CA ASN A 133 8.43 10.91 6.80
C ASN A 133 9.22 9.61 6.58
N GLY A 134 8.60 8.49 6.85
CA GLY A 134 9.20 7.15 6.76
C GLY A 134 8.75 6.37 5.53
N PHE A 135 8.95 5.07 5.59
CA PHE A 135 8.60 4.14 4.52
C PHE A 135 7.20 3.57 4.72
N SER A 136 6.35 3.65 3.69
CA SER A 136 5.11 2.85 3.68
C SER A 136 5.44 1.36 3.66
N GLY A 137 4.52 0.53 4.15
CA GLY A 137 4.68 -0.92 4.09
C GLY A 137 4.91 -1.44 2.67
N TYR A 138 4.22 -0.85 1.67
CA TYR A 138 4.40 -1.21 0.27
C TYR A 138 5.75 -0.76 -0.29
N ALA A 139 6.25 0.41 0.09
CA ALA A 139 7.58 0.85 -0.32
C ALA A 139 8.68 -0.10 0.20
N LEU A 140 8.62 -0.52 1.47
CA LEU A 140 9.54 -1.52 2.01
C LEU A 140 9.46 -2.86 1.26
N GLU A 141 8.26 -3.31 0.93
CA GLU A 141 8.07 -4.55 0.15
C GLU A 141 8.73 -4.45 -1.22
N LEU A 142 8.58 -3.32 -1.93
CA LEU A 142 9.24 -3.08 -3.22
C LEU A 142 10.76 -3.06 -3.10
N LEU A 143 11.29 -2.33 -2.10
CA LEU A 143 12.72 -2.24 -1.86
C LEU A 143 13.34 -3.62 -1.57
N ILE A 144 12.70 -4.43 -0.72
CA ILE A 144 13.18 -5.78 -0.45
C ILE A 144 13.02 -6.70 -1.67
N CYS A 145 11.99 -6.55 -2.48
CA CYS A 145 11.88 -7.27 -3.75
C CYS A 145 13.01 -6.92 -4.71
N HIS A 146 13.49 -5.67 -4.71
CA HIS A 146 14.64 -5.23 -5.51
C HIS A 146 15.97 -5.78 -4.96
N TYR A 147 16.31 -5.47 -3.71
CA TYR A 147 17.58 -5.83 -3.08
C TYR A 147 17.68 -7.29 -2.63
N LYS A 148 16.58 -8.04 -2.66
CA LYS A 148 16.42 -9.46 -2.30
C LYS A 148 16.58 -9.78 -0.82
N THR A 149 17.38 -9.05 -0.07
CA THR A 149 17.57 -9.20 1.38
C THR A 149 17.55 -7.85 2.08
N PHE A 150 17.15 -7.84 3.34
CA PHE A 150 17.20 -6.65 4.18
C PHE A 150 18.64 -6.12 4.33
N LEU A 151 19.61 -7.02 4.49
CA LEU A 151 21.01 -6.64 4.62
C LEU A 151 21.54 -5.92 3.38
N ASN A 152 21.21 -6.41 2.16
CA ASN A 152 21.59 -5.74 0.92
C ASN A 152 20.93 -4.35 0.79
N PHE A 153 19.68 -4.24 1.22
CA PHE A 153 18.99 -2.95 1.27
C PHE A 153 19.69 -1.96 2.21
N ILE A 154 20.06 -2.38 3.42
CA ILE A 154 20.80 -1.52 4.36
C ILE A 154 22.17 -1.11 3.81
N LYS A 155 22.92 -2.06 3.24
CA LYS A 155 24.22 -1.74 2.58
C LYS A 155 24.03 -0.68 1.49
N ALA A 156 23.03 -0.86 0.63
CA ALA A 156 22.76 0.11 -0.43
C ALA A 156 22.39 1.51 0.10
N ILE A 157 21.68 1.58 1.23
CA ILE A 157 21.40 2.87 1.89
C ILE A 157 22.68 3.53 2.44
N VAL A 158 23.53 2.73 3.10
CA VAL A 158 24.81 3.25 3.64
C VAL A 158 25.72 3.80 2.55
N ASP A 159 25.74 3.11 1.40
CA ASP A 159 26.56 3.50 0.25
C ASP A 159 25.91 4.63 -0.57
N LEU A 160 24.67 5.02 -0.23
CA LEU A 160 23.94 6.03 -1.00
C LEU A 160 24.57 7.42 -0.80
N ASN A 161 25.05 8.00 -1.88
CA ASN A 161 25.42 9.40 -1.86
C ASN A 161 24.15 10.26 -1.79
N LEU A 162 23.92 10.92 -0.65
CA LEU A 162 22.72 11.75 -0.39
C LEU A 162 22.49 12.88 -1.42
N LYS A 163 23.50 13.22 -2.23
CA LYS A 163 23.36 14.18 -3.34
C LYS A 163 22.65 13.56 -4.56
N ASN A 164 22.63 12.25 -4.68
CA ASN A 164 22.03 11.53 -5.80
C ASN A 164 20.67 10.97 -5.40
N LYS A 165 19.69 11.09 -6.29
CA LYS A 165 18.39 10.46 -6.12
C LYS A 165 18.51 8.99 -6.50
N LEU A 166 18.05 8.09 -5.64
CA LEU A 166 17.90 6.68 -5.95
C LEU A 166 16.68 6.50 -6.87
N ILE A 167 16.90 5.93 -8.04
CA ILE A 167 15.87 5.58 -9.01
C ILE A 167 15.91 4.08 -9.22
N ILE A 168 14.77 3.41 -8.98
CA ILE A 168 14.60 1.97 -9.17
C ILE A 168 13.49 1.74 -10.20
N ASP A 169 13.81 1.10 -11.31
CA ASP A 169 12.86 0.69 -12.35
C ASP A 169 13.04 -0.81 -12.70
N ASP A 170 12.57 -1.66 -11.80
CA ASP A 170 12.71 -3.13 -11.90
C ASP A 170 12.06 -3.74 -13.14
N GLU A 171 11.00 -3.11 -13.66
CA GLU A 171 10.25 -3.59 -14.80
C GLU A 171 10.64 -2.88 -16.11
N ARG A 172 11.65 -2.00 -16.06
CA ARG A 172 12.18 -1.24 -17.20
C ARG A 172 11.10 -0.48 -17.98
N LEU A 173 10.18 0.13 -17.24
CA LEU A 173 9.05 0.87 -17.83
C LEU A 173 9.45 2.25 -18.37
N TYR A 174 10.64 2.73 -18.01
CA TYR A 174 11.11 4.09 -18.27
C TYR A 174 12.50 4.13 -18.94
N GLU A 175 12.94 3.04 -19.58
CA GLU A 175 14.32 2.92 -20.14
C GLU A 175 14.73 4.08 -21.01
N ASP A 176 13.79 4.67 -21.76
CA ASP A 176 14.03 5.80 -22.67
C ASP A 176 13.48 7.14 -22.16
N LYS A 177 13.09 7.23 -20.88
CA LYS A 177 12.42 8.40 -20.32
C LYS A 177 13.14 8.93 -19.10
N ASN A 178 13.14 10.25 -18.94
CA ASN A 178 13.56 10.85 -17.69
C ASN A 178 12.48 10.63 -16.62
N ILE A 179 12.67 9.61 -15.76
CA ILE A 179 11.74 9.21 -14.71
C ILE A 179 11.36 10.40 -13.80
N LEU A 180 12.32 11.27 -13.49
CA LEU A 180 12.08 12.45 -12.64
C LEU A 180 11.15 13.46 -13.31
N SER A 181 11.27 13.64 -14.63
CA SER A 181 10.38 14.54 -15.37
C SER A 181 8.96 13.98 -15.47
N GLU A 182 8.80 12.68 -15.65
CA GLU A 182 7.50 12.01 -15.69
C GLU A 182 6.79 12.04 -14.33
N LEU A 183 7.52 11.81 -13.23
CA LEU A 183 6.98 11.91 -11.87
C LEU A 183 6.56 13.34 -11.51
N ASN A 184 7.29 14.35 -12.00
CA ASN A 184 6.93 15.76 -11.76
C ASN A 184 5.67 16.15 -12.55
N LYS A 185 5.46 15.63 -13.76
CA LYS A 185 4.22 15.85 -14.52
C LYS A 185 3.00 15.29 -13.80
N SER A 186 3.12 14.13 -13.15
CA SER A 186 2.01 13.53 -12.40
C SER A 186 1.62 14.34 -11.15
N LYS A 187 2.56 15.08 -10.56
CA LYS A 187 2.29 15.97 -9.40
C LYS A 187 1.61 17.29 -9.79
N ILE A 188 1.77 17.73 -11.04
CA ILE A 188 1.20 19.00 -11.54
C ILE A 188 -0.29 18.81 -11.90
N ASN A 189 -0.71 17.59 -12.18
CA ASN A 189 -2.07 17.23 -12.60
C ASN A 189 -2.92 16.59 -11.47
N GLY A 190 -2.47 16.64 -10.21
CA GLY A 190 -3.14 16.05 -9.04
C GLY A 190 -3.65 17.10 -8.05
#